data_d5a3f92171443c825d4d30d2fc5f696b
#
_entry.id   d5a3f92171443c825d4d30d2fc5f696b
#
_cell.length_a   1.000
_cell.length_b   1.000
_cell.length_c   1.000
_cell.angle_alpha   90.00
_cell.angle_beta   90.00
_cell.angle_gamma   90.00
#
_symmetry.space_group_name_H-M   'P 1'
#
loop_
_entity.id
_entity.type
_entity.pdbx_description
1 polymer ?
#
loop_
_entity_poly.entity_id
_entity_poly.type
_entity_poly.pdbx_seq_one_letter_code
_entity_poly.pdbx_strand_id
1 'polypeptide(L)'
;MTRAITIYTKPNCQPCRATKRWLDNRSIDYQTVDVTTSPADLAAIKALGYEGVPVVIVAGSTPETDLHWHGFHPDNLSKYTIAEEAAA
;
A
#
# COMPACT_ATOMS: atom_id res chain seq x y z
N MET A 1 14.75 -3.00 10.15
CA MET A 1 14.75 -2.34 8.84
C MET A 1 13.32 -2.25 8.31
N THR A 2 12.88 -1.08 7.91
CA THR A 2 11.52 -0.89 7.42
C THR A 2 11.44 -1.17 5.93
N ARG A 3 10.34 -1.80 5.50
CA ARG A 3 10.08 -2.02 4.09
C ARG A 3 9.44 -0.78 3.49
N ALA A 4 9.71 -0.55 2.22
CA ALA A 4 9.05 0.53 1.49
C ALA A 4 7.58 0.19 1.27
N ILE A 5 6.71 1.13 1.61
CA ILE A 5 5.27 0.95 1.46
C ILE A 5 4.77 2.00 0.47
N THR A 6 4.04 1.56 -0.53
CA THR A 6 3.44 2.45 -1.53
C THR A 6 1.93 2.23 -1.55
N ILE A 7 1.17 3.32 -1.50
CA ILE A 7 -0.28 3.29 -1.59
C ILE A 7 -0.70 3.96 -2.89
N TYR A 8 -1.31 3.20 -3.78
CA TYR A 8 -1.92 3.74 -5.00
C TYR A 8 -3.31 4.22 -4.65
N THR A 9 -3.60 5.47 -4.94
CA THR A 9 -4.77 6.16 -4.42
C THR A 9 -5.40 7.06 -5.49
N LYS A 10 -6.56 7.65 -5.16
CA LYS A 10 -7.22 8.65 -5.99
C LYS A 10 -7.93 9.66 -5.08
N PRO A 11 -8.31 10.84 -5.59
CA PRO A 11 -9.13 11.76 -4.80
C PRO A 11 -10.47 11.17 -4.40
N ASN A 12 -10.99 11.57 -3.25
CA ASN A 12 -12.31 11.19 -2.75
C ASN A 12 -12.46 9.66 -2.55
N CYS A 13 -11.40 9.02 -2.10
CA CYS A 13 -11.39 7.59 -1.84
C CYS A 13 -11.35 7.36 -0.32
N GLN A 14 -12.46 6.92 0.26
CA GLN A 14 -12.53 6.70 1.70
C GLN A 14 -11.62 5.58 2.21
N PRO A 15 -11.60 4.39 1.57
CA PRO A 15 -10.66 3.36 2.03
C PRO A 15 -9.19 3.75 1.83
N CYS A 16 -8.90 4.61 0.87
CA CYS A 16 -7.55 5.16 0.73
C CYS A 16 -7.19 6.01 1.96
N ARG A 17 -8.11 6.85 2.39
CA ARG A 17 -7.91 7.68 3.58
C ARG A 17 -7.78 6.84 4.84
N ALA A 18 -8.59 5.80 4.95
CA ALA A 18 -8.54 4.89 6.10
C ALA A 18 -7.17 4.21 6.18
N THR A 19 -6.64 3.76 5.05
CA THR A 19 -5.32 3.13 4.99
C THR A 19 -4.24 4.09 5.43
N LYS A 20 -4.26 5.31 4.90
CA LYS A 20 -3.27 6.33 5.25
C LYS A 20 -3.35 6.70 6.73
N ARG A 21 -4.56 6.89 7.24
CA ARG A 21 -4.79 7.22 8.65
C ARG A 21 -4.26 6.11 9.57
N TRP A 22 -4.49 4.87 9.18
CA TRP A 22 -4.02 3.73 9.97
C TRP A 22 -2.49 3.76 10.12
N LEU A 23 -1.79 4.04 9.02
CA LEU A 23 -0.33 4.12 9.01
C LEU A 23 0.16 5.37 9.74
N ASP A 24 -0.49 6.51 9.52
CA ASP A 24 -0.13 7.77 10.18
C ASP A 24 -0.25 7.67 11.70
N ASN A 25 -1.31 7.03 12.18
CA ASN A 25 -1.53 6.86 13.62
C ASN A 25 -0.45 6.02 14.28
N ARG A 26 0.28 5.23 13.51
CA ARG A 26 1.35 4.37 14.00
C ARG A 26 2.73 4.88 13.62
N SER A 27 2.80 6.08 13.05
CA SER A 27 4.06 6.70 12.61
C SER A 27 4.83 5.83 11.63
N ILE A 28 4.11 5.15 10.75
CA ILE A 28 4.71 4.29 9.71
C ILE A 28 4.80 5.11 8.42
N ASP A 29 5.99 5.22 7.85
CA ASP A 29 6.22 5.97 6.62
C ASP A 29 5.72 5.19 5.40
N TYR A 30 5.23 5.91 4.42
CA TYR A 30 4.75 5.35 3.16
C TYR A 30 4.80 6.41 2.07
N GLN A 31 4.71 5.95 0.82
CA GLN A 31 4.58 6.82 -0.34
C GLN A 31 3.17 6.67 -0.91
N THR A 32 2.68 7.74 -1.53
CA THR A 32 1.40 7.70 -2.21
C THR A 32 1.60 8.00 -3.69
N VAL A 33 0.81 7.33 -4.53
CA VAL A 33 0.78 7.53 -5.97
C VAL A 33 -0.66 7.76 -6.39
N ASP A 34 -0.94 8.93 -6.98
CA ASP A 34 -2.27 9.24 -7.49
C ASP A 34 -2.40 8.66 -8.90
N VAL A 35 -3.20 7.61 -9.04
CA VAL A 35 -3.35 6.92 -10.32
C VAL A 35 -4.15 7.74 -11.34
N THR A 36 -4.86 8.78 -10.90
CA THR A 36 -5.60 9.64 -11.82
C THR A 36 -4.70 10.57 -12.62
N THR A 37 -3.48 10.78 -12.13
CA THR A 37 -2.49 11.64 -12.82
C THR A 37 -1.33 10.83 -13.40
N SER A 38 -1.37 9.51 -13.28
CA SER A 38 -0.28 8.65 -13.76
C SER A 38 -0.83 7.41 -14.46
N PRO A 39 -1.06 7.48 -15.79
CA PRO A 39 -1.57 6.32 -16.54
C PRO A 39 -0.68 5.09 -16.43
N ALA A 40 0.63 5.27 -16.33
CA ALA A 40 1.56 4.16 -16.20
C ALA A 40 1.35 3.41 -14.88
N ASP A 41 1.11 4.14 -13.78
CA ASP A 41 0.87 3.53 -12.49
C ASP A 41 -0.49 2.86 -12.43
N LEU A 42 -1.50 3.44 -13.08
CA LEU A 42 -2.80 2.80 -13.19
C LEU A 42 -2.68 1.48 -13.95
N ALA A 43 -1.92 1.47 -15.04
CA ALA A 43 -1.68 0.25 -15.80
C ALA A 43 -0.93 -0.80 -14.95
N ALA A 44 -0.02 -0.35 -14.09
CA ALA A 44 0.74 -1.25 -13.24
C ALA A 44 -0.16 -1.99 -12.25
N ILE A 45 -1.11 -1.31 -11.60
CA ILE A 45 -2.02 -1.98 -10.67
C ILE A 45 -3.02 -2.88 -11.40
N LYS A 46 -3.43 -2.51 -12.61
CA LYS A 46 -4.28 -3.37 -13.42
C LYS A 46 -3.55 -4.65 -13.82
N ALA A 47 -2.27 -4.56 -14.09
CA ALA A 47 -1.46 -5.74 -14.41
C ALA A 47 -1.36 -6.70 -13.23
N LEU A 48 -1.50 -6.22 -12.01
CA LEU A 48 -1.57 -7.07 -10.81
C LEU A 48 -2.96 -7.70 -10.61
N GLY A 49 -3.93 -7.34 -11.43
CA GLY A 49 -5.29 -7.87 -11.33
C GLY A 49 -6.27 -6.96 -10.59
N TYR A 50 -5.87 -5.75 -10.26
CA TYR A 50 -6.72 -4.83 -9.51
C TYR A 50 -7.38 -3.82 -10.44
N GLU A 51 -8.65 -3.52 -10.21
CA GLU A 51 -9.40 -2.57 -11.00
C GLU A 51 -9.63 -1.22 -10.29
N GLY A 52 -9.26 -1.13 -9.04
CA GLY A 52 -9.49 0.08 -8.26
C GLY A 52 -8.46 0.29 -7.19
N VAL A 53 -8.64 1.36 -6.42
CA VAL A 53 -7.76 1.76 -5.34
C VAL A 53 -8.51 1.70 -4.00
N PRO A 54 -7.82 1.66 -2.86
CA PRO A 54 -6.38 1.68 -2.72
C PRO A 54 -5.74 0.34 -3.04
N VAL A 55 -4.53 0.38 -3.60
CA VAL A 55 -3.67 -0.79 -3.69
C VAL A 55 -2.44 -0.50 -2.85
N VAL A 56 -2.14 -1.38 -1.93
CA VAL A 56 -0.98 -1.25 -1.05
C VAL A 56 0.07 -2.24 -1.49
N ILE A 57 1.29 -1.78 -1.67
CA ILE A 57 2.43 -2.64 -1.98
C ILE A 57 3.46 -2.47 -0.89
N VAL A 58 3.84 -3.58 -0.26
CA VAL A 58 4.92 -3.62 0.73
C VAL A 58 6.09 -4.33 0.07
N ALA A 59 7.17 -3.60 -0.15
CA ALA A 59 8.32 -4.11 -0.89
C ALA A 59 8.98 -5.26 -0.13
N GLY A 60 9.28 -6.33 -0.85
CA GLY A 60 10.07 -7.44 -0.33
C GLY A 60 11.53 -7.29 -0.69
N SER A 61 12.31 -8.33 -0.46
CA SER A 61 13.73 -8.37 -0.82
C SER A 61 13.92 -8.38 -2.34
N THR A 62 12.95 -8.96 -3.06
CA THR A 62 12.92 -8.99 -4.52
C THR A 62 11.52 -8.65 -4.97
N PRO A 63 11.32 -8.27 -6.25
CA PRO A 63 9.96 -8.00 -6.75
C PRO A 63 9.01 -9.19 -6.59
N GLU A 64 9.51 -10.41 -6.62
CA GLU A 64 8.68 -11.60 -6.47
C GLU A 64 8.19 -11.80 -5.05
N THR A 65 8.83 -11.17 -4.06
CA THR A 65 8.45 -11.28 -2.65
C THR A 65 7.65 -10.06 -2.18
N ASP A 66 7.33 -9.13 -3.07
CA ASP A 66 6.48 -7.99 -2.72
C ASP A 66 5.10 -8.50 -2.29
N LEU A 67 4.57 -7.87 -1.24
CA LEU A 67 3.23 -8.17 -0.76
C LEU A 67 2.30 -7.05 -1.25
N HIS A 68 1.12 -7.41 -1.72
CA HIS A 68 0.17 -6.40 -2.19
C HIS A 68 -1.26 -6.87 -1.97
N TRP A 69 -2.15 -5.91 -1.83
CA TRP A 69 -3.58 -6.16 -1.69
C TRP A 69 -4.38 -4.92 -2.10
N HIS A 70 -5.67 -5.11 -2.25
CA HIS A 70 -6.62 -4.06 -2.62
C HIS A 70 -7.55 -3.76 -1.45
N GLY A 71 -7.85 -2.49 -1.25
CA GLY A 71 -8.79 -2.06 -0.24
C GLY A 71 -8.14 -1.81 1.12
N PHE A 72 -8.96 -1.37 2.07
CA PHE A 72 -8.50 -1.17 3.43
C PHE A 72 -8.53 -2.51 4.19
N HIS A 73 -7.36 -3.01 4.51
CA HIS A 73 -7.20 -4.28 5.20
C HIS A 73 -6.34 -4.10 6.45
N PRO A 74 -6.96 -3.74 7.59
CA PRO A 74 -6.17 -3.53 8.82
C PRO A 74 -5.40 -4.78 9.24
N ASP A 75 -5.94 -5.97 9.01
CA ASP A 75 -5.22 -7.20 9.33
C ASP A 75 -3.93 -7.33 8.53
N ASN A 76 -3.98 -7.06 7.23
CA ASN A 76 -2.79 -7.09 6.39
C ASN A 76 -1.81 -5.99 6.75
N LEU A 77 -2.31 -4.80 7.04
CA LEU A 77 -1.47 -3.68 7.48
C LEU A 77 -0.73 -4.06 8.77
N SER A 78 -1.45 -4.59 9.75
CA SER A 78 -0.85 -5.00 11.01
C SER A 78 0.19 -6.10 10.80
N LYS A 79 -0.13 -7.08 9.96
CA LYS A 79 0.71 -8.26 9.76
C LYS A 79 1.99 -7.92 9.00
N TYR A 80 1.91 -7.06 7.99
CA TYR A 80 3.01 -6.86 7.05
C TYR A 80 3.77 -5.55 7.22
N THR A 81 3.21 -4.57 7.95
CA THR A 81 3.90 -3.31 8.18
C THR A 81 4.48 -3.18 9.59
N ILE A 82 3.95 -3.92 10.55
CA ILE A 82 4.41 -3.88 11.94
C ILE A 82 5.25 -5.09 12.30
N ALA A 83 4.92 -6.27 11.78
CA ALA A 83 5.57 -7.52 12.15
C ALA A 83 7.08 -7.48 11.95
N GLU A 84 7.56 -6.73 10.98
CA GLU A 84 8.99 -6.57 10.73
C GLU A 84 9.69 -5.92 11.92
N GLU A 85 9.06 -4.90 12.51
CA GLU A 85 9.61 -4.25 13.68
C GLU A 85 9.60 -5.17 14.89
N ALA A 86 8.55 -5.96 15.02
CA ALA A 86 8.45 -6.91 16.12
C ALA A 86 9.49 -8.02 16.01
N ALA A 87 9.91 -8.35 14.78
CA ALA A 87 10.93 -9.36 14.55
C ALA A 87 12.34 -8.84 14.82
N ALA A 88 12.50 -7.56 14.83
CA ALA A 88 13.80 -6.96 15.12
C ALA A 88 14.00 -6.85 16.62
#